data_37b1dd9c18864cfebbffbea2025ef2d0
#
_entry.id   37b1dd9c18864cfebbffbea2025ef2d0
#
_cell.length_a   1.000
_cell.length_b   1.000
_cell.length_c   1.000
_cell.angle_alpha   90.00
_cell.angle_beta   90.00
_cell.angle_gamma   90.00
#
_symmetry.space_group_name_H-M   'P 1'
#
loop_
_entity.id
_entity.type
_entity.pdbx_description
1 polymer ?
#
loop_
_entity_poly.entity_id
_entity_poly.type
_entity_poly.pdbx_seq_one_letter_code
_entity_poly.pdbx_strand_id
1 'polypeptide(L)'
;GSGSDYFRDQSNGVFNLTFDVAGPVMMPENYAYYGSNIPYDDANVRTMLTTALNAIDADTDFSRYDWNGDGEVEQVFFIYAGLGEANGGDENTVWPHKSIISNQGVTLDGMTVNTYACSAECQPIYQGGYVVDTHIDGIGTICHEFSHCLGLPDMYDTDYAGSGGEGYGMGAWDLMSSGSYNGNGFHPACYTGAERMWIGW
;
A
#
# COMPACT_ATOMS: atom_id res chain seq x y z
N GLY A 1 7.39 -8.56 -14.39
CA GLY A 1 5.98 -8.79 -14.14
C GLY A 1 5.31 -7.57 -13.54
N SER A 2 4.02 -7.56 -13.50
CA SER A 2 3.20 -6.54 -12.85
C SER A 2 2.61 -7.08 -11.55
N GLY A 3 2.01 -6.21 -10.70
CA GLY A 3 1.23 -6.66 -9.55
C GLY A 3 0.09 -7.59 -9.97
N SER A 4 -0.60 -7.31 -11.08
CA SER A 4 -1.63 -8.21 -11.63
C SER A 4 -1.08 -9.59 -11.99
N ASP A 5 0.10 -9.66 -12.61
CA ASP A 5 0.76 -10.95 -12.89
C ASP A 5 1.10 -11.70 -11.60
N TYR A 6 1.60 -10.97 -10.59
CA TYR A 6 1.93 -11.55 -9.30
C TYR A 6 0.69 -12.23 -8.68
N PHE A 7 -0.42 -11.52 -8.53
CA PHE A 7 -1.64 -12.07 -7.93
C PHE A 7 -2.23 -13.23 -8.74
N ARG A 8 -2.24 -13.12 -10.07
CA ARG A 8 -2.68 -14.21 -10.94
C ARG A 8 -1.84 -15.47 -10.72
N ASP A 9 -0.52 -15.33 -10.68
CA ASP A 9 0.41 -16.46 -10.53
C ASP A 9 0.31 -17.06 -9.12
N GLN A 10 0.18 -16.22 -8.07
CA GLN A 10 0.02 -16.69 -6.69
C GLN A 10 -1.30 -17.44 -6.45
N SER A 11 -2.36 -17.06 -7.16
CA SER A 11 -3.68 -17.68 -7.07
C SER A 11 -3.90 -18.85 -8.05
N ASN A 12 -2.90 -19.27 -8.81
CA ASN A 12 -3.03 -20.22 -9.91
C ASN A 12 -4.10 -19.81 -10.96
N GLY A 13 -4.24 -18.50 -11.20
CA GLY A 13 -5.17 -17.94 -12.18
C GLY A 13 -6.58 -17.73 -11.68
N VAL A 14 -6.88 -18.00 -10.41
CA VAL A 14 -8.21 -17.80 -9.84
C VAL A 14 -8.51 -16.32 -9.63
N PHE A 15 -7.56 -15.55 -9.14
CA PHE A 15 -7.68 -14.12 -8.91
C PHE A 15 -7.00 -13.33 -10.03
N ASN A 16 -7.80 -12.64 -10.85
CA ASN A 16 -7.34 -11.83 -11.98
C ASN A 16 -7.64 -10.36 -11.70
N LEU A 17 -6.71 -9.71 -11.02
CA LEU A 17 -6.81 -8.30 -10.66
C LEU A 17 -6.42 -7.42 -11.85
N THR A 18 -7.22 -6.40 -12.13
CA THR A 18 -6.90 -5.30 -13.04
C THR A 18 -6.94 -3.98 -12.30
N PHE A 19 -6.07 -3.06 -12.69
CA PHE A 19 -6.04 -1.71 -12.12
C PHE A 19 -6.45 -0.70 -13.19
N ASP A 20 -7.35 0.19 -12.87
CA ASP A 20 -7.55 1.44 -13.57
C ASP A 20 -6.70 2.51 -12.87
N VAL A 21 -6.00 3.34 -13.64
CA VAL A 21 -5.09 4.37 -13.11
C VAL A 21 -5.69 5.74 -13.35
N ALA A 22 -5.89 6.49 -12.28
CA ALA A 22 -6.38 7.87 -12.31
C ALA A 22 -5.30 8.85 -11.81
N GLY A 23 -5.27 10.04 -12.36
CA GLY A 23 -4.28 11.06 -12.03
C GLY A 23 -3.24 11.30 -13.15
N PRO A 24 -2.08 11.90 -12.88
CA PRO A 24 -1.59 12.31 -11.54
C PRO A 24 -2.37 13.49 -10.95
N VAL A 25 -2.46 13.56 -9.63
CA VAL A 25 -3.05 14.68 -8.90
C VAL A 25 -1.96 15.51 -8.25
N MET A 26 -1.93 16.82 -8.58
CA MET A 26 -1.05 17.76 -7.92
C MET A 26 -1.68 18.19 -6.58
N MET A 27 -1.02 17.86 -5.50
CA MET A 27 -1.48 18.15 -4.16
C MET A 27 -1.21 19.61 -3.77
N PRO A 28 -2.13 20.28 -3.02
CA PRO A 28 -1.96 21.68 -2.60
C PRO A 28 -0.83 21.89 -1.59
N GLU A 29 -0.52 20.88 -0.76
CA GLU A 29 0.54 20.96 0.25
C GLU A 29 1.70 20.05 -0.12
N ASN A 30 2.84 20.22 0.54
CA ASN A 30 4.02 19.38 0.33
C ASN A 30 3.96 18.08 1.13
N TYR A 31 4.90 17.17 0.84
CA TYR A 31 4.98 15.87 1.50
C TYR A 31 5.06 15.96 3.04
N ALA A 32 5.84 16.94 3.55
CA ALA A 32 6.05 17.09 4.99
C ALA A 32 4.78 17.57 5.75
N TYR A 33 3.81 18.12 5.04
CA TYR A 33 2.49 18.36 5.63
C TYR A 33 1.71 17.06 5.77
N TYR A 34 1.72 16.23 4.71
CA TYR A 34 0.90 15.00 4.68
C TYR A 34 1.44 13.90 5.57
N GLY A 35 2.75 13.69 5.59
CA GLY A 35 3.44 12.73 6.44
C GLY A 35 3.90 13.29 7.78
N SER A 36 3.34 14.43 8.24
CA SER A 36 3.70 15.01 9.53
C SER A 36 3.39 14.05 10.68
N ASN A 37 4.38 13.85 11.56
CA ASN A 37 4.26 13.02 12.77
C ASN A 37 3.82 13.82 14.01
N ILE A 38 3.10 14.92 13.81
CA ILE A 38 2.57 15.78 14.87
C ILE A 38 1.08 16.05 14.62
N PRO A 39 0.17 15.70 15.53
CA PRO A 39 0.36 15.12 16.88
C PRO A 39 0.49 13.59 16.93
N TYR A 40 0.43 12.90 15.81
CA TYR A 40 0.60 11.46 15.64
C TYR A 40 1.13 11.17 14.25
N ASP A 41 1.61 9.97 14.01
CA ASP A 41 2.23 9.54 12.76
C ASP A 41 1.27 9.74 11.58
N ASP A 42 1.81 10.28 10.49
CA ASP A 42 1.06 10.56 9.25
C ASP A 42 -0.23 11.36 9.47
N ALA A 43 -0.18 12.38 10.33
CA ALA A 43 -1.36 13.08 10.85
C ALA A 43 -2.31 13.61 9.76
N ASN A 44 -1.81 13.93 8.58
CA ASN A 44 -2.59 14.52 7.49
C ASN A 44 -2.75 13.63 6.26
N VAL A 45 -2.37 12.35 6.35
CA VAL A 45 -2.51 11.40 5.23
C VAL A 45 -3.95 11.30 4.74
N ARG A 46 -4.93 11.27 5.65
CA ARG A 46 -6.36 11.22 5.30
C ARG A 46 -6.82 12.45 4.51
N THR A 47 -6.25 13.61 4.79
CA THR A 47 -6.50 14.83 4.02
C THR A 47 -5.93 14.70 2.61
N MET A 48 -4.73 14.13 2.46
CA MET A 48 -4.15 13.81 1.15
C MET A 48 -5.09 12.93 0.33
N LEU A 49 -5.50 11.81 0.89
CA LEU A 49 -6.34 10.82 0.21
C LEU A 49 -7.69 11.40 -0.20
N THR A 50 -8.37 12.10 0.71
CA THR A 50 -9.66 12.74 0.42
C THR A 50 -9.53 13.81 -0.67
N THR A 51 -8.46 14.60 -0.64
CA THR A 51 -8.19 15.61 -1.66
C THR A 51 -7.95 14.96 -3.02
N ALA A 52 -7.16 13.89 -3.08
CA ALA A 52 -6.87 13.16 -4.30
C ALA A 52 -8.14 12.53 -4.89
N LEU A 53 -8.97 11.88 -4.08
CA LEU A 53 -10.24 11.28 -4.51
C LEU A 53 -11.19 12.32 -5.11
N ASN A 54 -11.39 13.44 -4.41
CA ASN A 54 -12.25 14.51 -4.92
C ASN A 54 -11.70 15.16 -6.22
N ALA A 55 -10.39 15.15 -6.42
CA ALA A 55 -9.80 15.71 -7.63
C ALA A 55 -10.02 14.84 -8.88
N ILE A 56 -10.19 13.52 -8.72
CA ILE A 56 -10.42 12.58 -9.82
C ILE A 56 -11.89 12.21 -10.01
N ASP A 57 -12.78 12.64 -9.12
CA ASP A 57 -14.21 12.28 -9.09
C ASP A 57 -14.92 12.55 -10.43
N ALA A 58 -14.62 13.66 -11.08
CA ALA A 58 -15.26 14.02 -12.35
C ALA A 58 -14.87 13.10 -13.52
N ASP A 59 -13.74 12.42 -13.44
CA ASP A 59 -13.16 11.57 -14.49
C ASP A 59 -13.21 10.07 -14.14
N THR A 60 -13.69 9.73 -12.93
CA THR A 60 -13.69 8.36 -12.41
C THR A 60 -15.08 8.00 -11.89
N ASP A 61 -15.72 7.01 -12.47
CA ASP A 61 -16.98 6.45 -12.00
C ASP A 61 -16.71 5.39 -10.93
N PHE A 62 -16.82 5.78 -9.66
CA PHE A 62 -16.55 4.92 -8.51
C PHE A 62 -17.55 3.77 -8.37
N SER A 63 -18.74 3.86 -8.95
CA SER A 63 -19.73 2.79 -8.92
C SER A 63 -19.29 1.50 -9.63
N ARG A 64 -18.26 1.58 -10.48
CA ARG A 64 -17.66 0.44 -11.19
C ARG A 64 -16.81 -0.46 -10.30
N TYR A 65 -16.44 0.00 -9.11
CA TYR A 65 -15.51 -0.66 -8.19
C TYR A 65 -16.20 -1.23 -6.94
N ASP A 66 -17.49 -1.19 -6.88
CA ASP A 66 -18.33 -1.96 -5.94
C ASP A 66 -18.63 -3.33 -6.58
N TRP A 67 -17.77 -4.32 -6.30
CA TRP A 67 -17.83 -5.61 -6.99
C TRP A 67 -18.83 -6.55 -6.36
N ASN A 68 -19.16 -6.39 -5.10
CA ASN A 68 -20.05 -7.24 -4.34
C ASN A 68 -21.46 -6.65 -4.19
N GLY A 69 -21.66 -5.37 -4.52
CA GLY A 69 -22.95 -4.68 -4.51
C GLY A 69 -23.36 -4.20 -3.12
N ASP A 70 -22.41 -3.95 -2.22
CA ASP A 70 -22.71 -3.51 -0.85
C ASP A 70 -22.68 -1.98 -0.67
N GLY A 71 -22.35 -1.25 -1.73
CA GLY A 71 -22.27 0.21 -1.74
C GLY A 71 -20.92 0.76 -1.29
N GLU A 72 -19.90 -0.10 -1.16
CA GLU A 72 -18.53 0.30 -0.85
C GLU A 72 -17.59 -0.03 -2.04
N VAL A 73 -16.59 0.80 -2.25
CA VAL A 73 -15.48 0.50 -3.16
C VAL A 73 -14.51 -0.43 -2.42
N GLU A 74 -14.24 -1.61 -2.99
CA GLU A 74 -13.43 -2.62 -2.32
C GLU A 74 -12.04 -2.14 -1.98
N GLN A 75 -11.41 -1.39 -2.91
CA GLN A 75 -10.01 -0.99 -2.71
C GLN A 75 -9.61 0.19 -3.58
N VAL A 76 -8.94 1.16 -2.97
CA VAL A 76 -8.17 2.20 -3.66
C VAL A 76 -6.72 2.13 -3.22
N PHE A 77 -5.80 2.13 -4.19
CA PHE A 77 -4.37 2.14 -3.94
C PHE A 77 -3.78 3.50 -4.36
N PHE A 78 -3.10 4.17 -3.45
CA PHE A 78 -2.46 5.46 -3.69
C PHE A 78 -0.96 5.29 -3.84
N ILE A 79 -0.40 5.82 -4.94
CA ILE A 79 1.05 5.93 -5.13
C ILE A 79 1.41 7.40 -4.99
N TYR A 80 2.15 7.75 -3.95
CA TYR A 80 2.61 9.12 -3.74
C TYR A 80 4.03 9.30 -4.26
N ALA A 81 4.32 10.51 -4.78
CA ALA A 81 5.59 10.81 -5.42
C ALA A 81 6.76 10.80 -4.43
N GLY A 82 7.91 10.32 -4.89
CA GLY A 82 9.16 10.31 -4.15
C GLY A 82 9.34 9.11 -3.23
N LEU A 83 10.08 9.30 -2.13
CA LEU A 83 10.40 8.27 -1.14
C LEU A 83 9.36 8.23 -0.02
N GLY A 84 9.14 7.06 0.56
CA GLY A 84 8.40 6.88 1.80
C GLY A 84 9.33 6.77 3.02
N GLU A 85 8.81 6.98 4.21
CA GLU A 85 9.56 6.89 5.45
C GLU A 85 10.20 5.50 5.64
N ALA A 86 9.46 4.44 5.32
CA ALA A 86 9.94 3.05 5.44
C ALA A 86 11.14 2.73 4.54
N ASN A 87 11.37 3.50 3.48
CA ASN A 87 12.39 3.21 2.48
C ASN A 87 13.32 4.40 2.18
N GLY A 88 13.69 5.16 3.19
CA GLY A 88 14.75 6.16 3.12
C GLY A 88 14.30 7.59 2.86
N GLY A 89 13.01 7.87 2.93
CA GLY A 89 12.47 9.21 3.07
C GLY A 89 12.80 9.81 4.45
N ASP A 90 12.57 11.11 4.62
CA ASP A 90 12.67 11.70 5.94
C ASP A 90 11.45 11.36 6.82
N GLU A 91 11.52 11.64 8.11
CA GLU A 91 10.50 11.35 9.11
C GLU A 91 9.12 12.00 8.86
N ASN A 92 9.01 12.88 7.88
CA ASN A 92 7.75 13.52 7.50
C ASN A 92 7.28 13.05 6.10
N THR A 93 7.83 12.00 5.57
CA THR A 93 7.25 11.31 4.41
C THR A 93 6.27 10.23 4.88
N VAL A 94 5.22 9.99 4.10
CA VAL A 94 4.18 9.02 4.48
C VAL A 94 4.78 7.61 4.57
N TRP A 95 4.43 6.88 5.64
CA TRP A 95 4.76 5.46 5.76
C TRP A 95 3.83 4.64 4.85
N PRO A 96 4.32 3.70 4.02
CA PRO A 96 3.47 2.77 3.29
C PRO A 96 2.59 1.95 4.24
N HIS A 97 1.29 1.93 3.99
CA HIS A 97 0.37 1.21 4.88
C HIS A 97 -1.00 0.96 4.25
N LYS A 98 -1.77 0.05 4.86
CA LYS A 98 -3.20 -0.13 4.63
C LYS A 98 -4.00 0.39 5.82
N SER A 99 -5.08 1.13 5.57
CA SER A 99 -5.97 1.65 6.62
C SER A 99 -7.35 2.01 6.07
N ILE A 100 -8.12 2.76 6.86
CA ILE A 100 -9.38 3.38 6.47
C ILE A 100 -9.27 4.91 6.52
N ILE A 101 -9.97 5.58 5.61
CA ILE A 101 -9.96 7.06 5.54
C ILE A 101 -10.58 7.67 6.79
N SER A 102 -11.76 7.17 7.19
CA SER A 102 -12.45 7.64 8.41
C SER A 102 -13.52 6.62 8.84
N ASN A 103 -14.23 6.91 9.94
CA ASN A 103 -15.36 6.07 10.36
C ASN A 103 -16.53 6.07 9.36
N GLN A 104 -16.57 7.02 8.41
CA GLN A 104 -17.67 7.17 7.44
C GLN A 104 -17.20 7.08 5.98
N GLY A 105 -15.89 7.06 5.74
CA GLY A 105 -15.33 7.12 4.39
C GLY A 105 -15.58 8.45 3.67
N VAL A 106 -15.44 8.41 2.35
CA VAL A 106 -15.79 9.49 1.41
C VAL A 106 -16.85 8.96 0.45
N THR A 107 -17.92 9.72 0.24
CA THR A 107 -18.99 9.29 -0.69
C THR A 107 -18.78 9.93 -2.07
N LEU A 108 -18.58 9.08 -3.10
CA LEU A 108 -18.40 9.48 -4.50
C LEU A 108 -19.29 8.57 -5.37
N ASP A 109 -20.03 9.13 -6.31
CA ASP A 109 -21.00 8.42 -7.18
C ASP A 109 -22.00 7.52 -6.42
N GLY A 110 -22.30 7.88 -5.17
CA GLY A 110 -23.19 7.10 -4.31
C GLY A 110 -22.50 5.91 -3.60
N MET A 111 -21.23 5.67 -3.86
CA MET A 111 -20.43 4.63 -3.21
C MET A 111 -19.61 5.21 -2.05
N THR A 112 -19.34 4.41 -1.04
CA THR A 112 -18.43 4.75 0.05
C THR A 112 -17.02 4.29 -0.31
N VAL A 113 -16.07 5.23 -0.41
CA VAL A 113 -14.64 4.94 -0.52
C VAL A 113 -14.02 5.07 0.86
N ASN A 114 -13.55 3.98 1.44
CA ASN A 114 -13.02 3.99 2.81
C ASN A 114 -11.73 3.19 2.98
N THR A 115 -11.70 1.95 2.51
CA THR A 115 -10.50 1.12 2.58
C THR A 115 -9.47 1.59 1.55
N TYR A 116 -8.25 1.80 1.99
CA TYR A 116 -7.14 2.18 1.11
C TYR A 116 -5.84 1.50 1.51
N ALA A 117 -4.92 1.44 0.55
CA ALA A 117 -3.52 1.22 0.80
C ALA A 117 -2.71 2.30 0.08
N CYS A 118 -1.49 2.56 0.53
CA CYS A 118 -0.60 3.52 -0.11
C CYS A 118 0.86 3.06 -0.08
N SER A 119 1.63 3.50 -1.08
CA SER A 119 3.06 3.29 -1.13
C SER A 119 3.76 4.46 -1.82
N ALA A 120 5.09 4.52 -1.63
CA ALA A 120 5.95 5.46 -2.33
C ALA A 120 6.13 5.07 -3.81
N GLU A 121 6.37 6.06 -4.66
CA GLU A 121 6.76 5.84 -6.06
C GLU A 121 8.18 5.31 -6.18
N CYS A 122 9.08 5.72 -5.28
CA CYS A 122 10.51 5.53 -5.41
C CYS A 122 11.15 4.76 -4.26
N GLN A 123 12.24 4.07 -4.61
CA GLN A 123 13.22 3.48 -3.69
C GLN A 123 14.55 4.25 -3.75
N PRO A 124 15.30 4.34 -2.66
CA PRO A 124 16.60 5.02 -2.64
C PRO A 124 17.71 4.17 -3.22
N ILE A 125 18.67 4.82 -3.84
CA ILE A 125 19.98 4.26 -4.18
C ILE A 125 21.00 4.76 -3.17
N TYR A 126 21.61 3.83 -2.43
CA TYR A 126 22.60 4.17 -1.41
C TYR A 126 24.03 4.06 -1.93
N GLN A 127 24.87 5.03 -1.57
CA GLN A 127 26.32 4.96 -1.71
C GLN A 127 26.98 5.48 -0.44
N GLY A 128 27.81 4.64 0.18
CA GLY A 128 28.50 5.01 1.42
C GLY A 128 27.56 5.29 2.60
N GLY A 129 26.36 4.74 2.60
CA GLY A 129 25.33 4.96 3.63
C GLY A 129 24.44 6.19 3.42
N TYR A 130 24.62 6.91 2.32
CA TYR A 130 23.81 8.08 1.96
C TYR A 130 22.96 7.78 0.74
N VAL A 131 21.73 8.31 0.70
CA VAL A 131 20.91 8.32 -0.51
C VAL A 131 21.54 9.26 -1.52
N VAL A 132 21.93 8.72 -2.68
CA VAL A 132 22.59 9.49 -3.76
C VAL A 132 21.69 9.67 -4.99
N ASP A 133 20.69 8.82 -5.14
CA ASP A 133 19.72 8.84 -6.24
C ASP A 133 18.51 8.00 -5.85
N THR A 134 17.50 7.97 -6.72
CA THR A 134 16.28 7.15 -6.55
C THR A 134 15.99 6.38 -7.83
N HIS A 135 15.29 5.28 -7.70
CA HIS A 135 14.66 4.57 -8.83
C HIS A 135 13.19 4.27 -8.50
N ILE A 136 12.40 3.97 -9.53
CA ILE A 136 11.00 3.54 -9.34
C ILE A 136 10.98 2.29 -8.45
N ASP A 137 10.07 2.27 -7.48
CA ASP A 137 9.88 1.11 -6.59
C ASP A 137 9.45 -0.12 -7.40
N GLY A 138 9.78 -1.30 -6.90
CA GLY A 138 9.27 -2.55 -7.40
C GLY A 138 7.80 -2.77 -7.02
N ILE A 139 7.25 -3.90 -7.43
CA ILE A 139 5.85 -4.25 -7.13
C ILE A 139 5.66 -4.78 -5.70
N GLY A 140 6.75 -5.02 -4.96
CA GLY A 140 6.71 -5.76 -3.71
C GLY A 140 5.90 -5.06 -2.62
N THR A 141 6.14 -3.76 -2.39
CA THR A 141 5.38 -2.96 -1.42
C THR A 141 3.90 -2.88 -1.81
N ILE A 142 3.62 -2.65 -3.11
CA ILE A 142 2.23 -2.62 -3.62
C ILE A 142 1.54 -3.96 -3.36
N CYS A 143 2.21 -5.08 -3.65
CA CYS A 143 1.65 -6.41 -3.42
C CYS A 143 1.45 -6.70 -1.93
N HIS A 144 2.37 -6.27 -1.06
CA HIS A 144 2.27 -6.41 0.39
C HIS A 144 1.04 -5.65 0.93
N GLU A 145 0.96 -4.35 0.68
CA GLU A 145 -0.13 -3.50 1.19
C GLU A 145 -1.49 -3.91 0.62
N PHE A 146 -1.55 -4.31 -0.67
CA PHE A 146 -2.78 -4.83 -1.24
C PHE A 146 -3.20 -6.16 -0.60
N SER A 147 -2.26 -6.99 -0.18
CA SER A 147 -2.54 -8.27 0.47
C SER A 147 -3.22 -8.11 1.83
N HIS A 148 -2.94 -7.01 2.55
CA HIS A 148 -3.71 -6.65 3.74
C HIS A 148 -5.19 -6.44 3.44
N CYS A 149 -5.52 -5.96 2.24
CA CYS A 149 -6.91 -5.80 1.80
C CYS A 149 -7.59 -7.13 1.46
N LEU A 150 -6.79 -8.16 1.15
CA LEU A 150 -7.26 -9.54 1.03
C LEU A 150 -7.41 -10.24 2.39
N GLY A 151 -7.07 -9.56 3.49
CA GLY A 151 -7.20 -10.05 4.86
C GLY A 151 -5.96 -10.73 5.43
N LEU A 152 -4.81 -10.65 4.76
CA LEU A 152 -3.57 -11.20 5.30
C LEU A 152 -2.96 -10.25 6.35
N PRO A 153 -2.54 -10.74 7.51
CA PRO A 153 -1.77 -9.97 8.48
C PRO A 153 -0.30 -9.91 8.10
N ASP A 154 0.47 -9.06 8.77
CA ASP A 154 1.92 -9.14 8.76
C ASP A 154 2.42 -10.47 9.33
N MET A 155 3.45 -11.03 8.70
CA MET A 155 4.14 -12.25 9.11
C MET A 155 5.51 -11.95 9.73
N TYR A 156 5.64 -10.78 10.34
CA TYR A 156 6.76 -10.36 11.17
C TYR A 156 6.25 -9.81 12.50
N ASP A 157 7.15 -9.63 13.44
CA ASP A 157 6.84 -9.10 14.76
C ASP A 157 6.56 -7.59 14.66
N THR A 158 5.31 -7.19 14.84
CA THR A 158 4.87 -5.80 14.73
C THR A 158 4.94 -5.03 16.04
N ASP A 159 5.16 -5.71 17.17
CA ASP A 159 5.28 -5.08 18.50
C ASP A 159 6.70 -5.21 19.11
N TYR A 160 7.63 -5.78 18.35
CA TYR A 160 9.05 -5.96 18.70
C TYR A 160 9.22 -6.67 20.07
N ALA A 161 9.68 -5.96 21.09
CA ALA A 161 9.87 -6.53 22.42
C ALA A 161 8.58 -6.54 23.29
N GLY A 162 7.42 -6.20 22.71
CA GLY A 162 6.18 -6.00 23.45
C GLY A 162 5.61 -7.28 24.03
N SER A 163 5.09 -8.18 23.21
CA SER A 163 4.46 -9.43 23.69
C SER A 163 5.34 -10.66 23.43
N GLY A 164 6.01 -11.11 24.46
CA GLY A 164 6.80 -12.38 24.40
C GLY A 164 8.22 -12.24 23.91
N GLY A 165 8.70 -11.03 23.61
CA GLY A 165 10.02 -10.72 23.10
C GLY A 165 10.10 -10.77 21.57
N GLU A 166 11.18 -10.27 21.01
CA GLU A 166 11.38 -10.09 19.57
C GLU A 166 11.36 -11.41 18.80
N GLY A 167 10.52 -11.50 17.78
CA GLY A 167 10.37 -12.65 16.89
C GLY A 167 10.91 -12.36 15.48
N TYR A 168 11.56 -13.35 14.85
CA TYR A 168 12.13 -13.16 13.51
C TYR A 168 11.09 -13.14 12.37
N GLY A 169 9.87 -13.62 12.60
CA GLY A 169 8.86 -13.75 11.55
C GLY A 169 9.30 -14.65 10.40
N MET A 170 8.69 -14.46 9.23
CA MET A 170 8.98 -15.24 8.02
C MET A 170 10.15 -14.68 7.20
N GLY A 171 10.60 -13.46 7.47
CA GLY A 171 11.73 -12.81 6.82
C GLY A 171 11.56 -12.72 5.30
N ALA A 172 12.68 -12.92 4.57
CA ALA A 172 12.72 -12.79 3.11
C ALA A 172 11.96 -13.90 2.34
N TRP A 173 11.37 -14.87 3.02
CA TRP A 173 10.65 -16.00 2.40
C TRP A 173 9.16 -15.74 2.18
N ASP A 174 8.65 -14.61 2.64
CA ASP A 174 7.23 -14.32 2.67
C ASP A 174 6.94 -12.88 2.26
N LEU A 175 5.92 -12.68 1.41
CA LEU A 175 5.50 -11.34 0.98
C LEU A 175 5.06 -10.48 2.16
N MET A 176 4.32 -11.07 3.13
CA MET A 176 3.80 -10.35 4.30
C MET A 176 4.86 -10.14 5.39
N SER A 177 6.12 -10.31 5.02
CA SER A 177 7.31 -9.99 5.80
C SER A 177 8.33 -9.27 4.92
N SER A 178 9.63 -9.33 5.23
CA SER A 178 10.66 -8.63 4.45
C SER A 178 10.87 -9.17 3.02
N GLY A 179 10.18 -10.24 2.63
CA GLY A 179 10.20 -10.77 1.27
C GLY A 179 9.59 -9.85 0.21
N SER A 180 8.81 -8.84 0.62
CA SER A 180 8.35 -7.74 -0.25
C SER A 180 9.50 -6.94 -0.84
N TYR A 181 10.62 -6.80 -0.11
CA TYR A 181 11.80 -6.03 -0.53
C TYR A 181 12.81 -6.83 -1.37
N ASN A 182 12.57 -8.12 -1.66
CA ASN A 182 13.48 -8.93 -2.44
C ASN A 182 13.76 -8.31 -3.82
N GLY A 183 15.05 -8.22 -4.17
CA GLY A 183 15.50 -7.62 -5.41
C GLY A 183 15.05 -6.16 -5.57
N ASN A 184 15.09 -5.36 -4.50
CA ASN A 184 14.58 -3.99 -4.43
C ASN A 184 13.08 -3.89 -4.81
N GLY A 185 12.27 -4.84 -4.31
CA GLY A 185 10.85 -4.90 -4.59
C GLY A 185 10.46 -5.49 -5.97
N PHE A 186 11.43 -5.77 -6.85
CA PHE A 186 11.13 -6.31 -8.18
C PHE A 186 10.90 -7.82 -8.21
N HIS A 187 11.29 -8.53 -7.15
CA HIS A 187 11.17 -10.00 -7.02
C HIS A 187 10.56 -10.40 -5.68
N PRO A 188 9.35 -9.91 -5.34
CA PRO A 188 8.73 -10.23 -4.05
C PRO A 188 8.60 -11.74 -3.87
N ALA A 189 8.68 -12.18 -2.61
CA ALA A 189 8.48 -13.56 -2.25
C ALA A 189 7.05 -14.02 -2.57
N CYS A 190 6.87 -15.34 -2.71
CA CYS A 190 5.54 -15.93 -2.87
C CYS A 190 4.80 -15.98 -1.53
N TYR A 191 3.48 -16.13 -1.59
CA TYR A 191 2.70 -16.53 -0.43
C TYR A 191 3.03 -17.95 0.02
N THR A 192 2.96 -18.18 1.31
CA THR A 192 2.96 -19.53 1.88
C THR A 192 1.68 -20.29 1.53
N GLY A 193 1.69 -21.61 1.69
CA GLY A 193 0.48 -22.42 1.53
C GLY A 193 -0.61 -22.04 2.54
N ALA A 194 -0.25 -21.60 3.75
CA ALA A 194 -1.20 -21.19 4.77
C ALA A 194 -1.93 -19.89 4.38
N GLU A 195 -1.20 -18.91 3.85
CA GLU A 195 -1.77 -17.65 3.38
C GLU A 195 -2.72 -17.86 2.21
N ARG A 196 -2.34 -18.69 1.23
CA ARG A 196 -3.23 -19.03 0.11
C ARG A 196 -4.52 -19.69 0.59
N MET A 197 -4.43 -20.59 1.56
CA MET A 197 -5.62 -21.20 2.19
C MET A 197 -6.46 -20.16 2.94
N TRP A 198 -5.82 -19.19 3.61
CA TRP A 198 -6.50 -18.12 4.34
C TRP A 198 -7.36 -17.26 3.42
N ILE A 199 -6.82 -16.86 2.28
CA ILE A 199 -7.53 -16.03 1.29
C ILE A 199 -8.34 -16.84 0.26
N GLY A 200 -8.41 -18.18 0.41
CA GLY A 200 -9.26 -19.05 -0.39
C GLY A 200 -8.72 -19.43 -1.78
N TRP A 201 -7.38 -19.43 -1.93
CA TRP A 201 -6.69 -19.80 -3.19
C TRP A 201 -6.10 -21.21 -3.17
#